data_496be9210aa2214e17a766ca4164ed27
#
_entry.id   496be9210aa2214e17a766ca4164ed27
#
_cell.length_a   1.000
_cell.length_b   1.000
_cell.length_c   1.000
_cell.angle_alpha   90.00
_cell.angle_beta   90.00
_cell.angle_gamma   90.00
#
_symmetry.space_group_name_H-M   'P 1'
#
loop_
_entity.id
_entity.type
_entity.pdbx_description
1 polymer ?
#
loop_
_entity_poly.entity_id
_entity_poly.type
_entity_poly.pdbx_seq_one_letter_code
_entity_poly.pdbx_strand_id
1 'polypeptide(L)'
;ELEALKNDIVTFAKIRASYAEVGQAGDYMDNFFSIPVYGGGFYQLTPLMYPINGNTAYTPHYVIYDPNLKPQNTKSYEFGADISLWDNIINLSYTYSRQNVKDQIFEVPLSGSTGAQSMLTNGGKLHTNTHEFTVDFNPIRTKNVDWNFGFNFTKMLNMVDELAPGVESITLGGYVTPQVRASAGEEFPVIYGSTYKRDENGNIMVDENGLPLKGEDGVIGKVSPDFMLGFNTSLRVWKFKLSAVFDWKQGGQMYSRTTGLGDYYGTSIRTADREGTIIFDGVKADGSKNDIEITGPIAQQTYYTR
;
A
#
# COMPACT_ATOMS: atom_id res chain seq x y z
N GLU A 1 26.45 -23.11 12.12
CA GLU A 1 26.26 -24.34 11.36
C GLU A 1 25.93 -25.49 12.33
N LEU A 2 25.10 -26.42 11.90
CA LEU A 2 24.66 -27.56 12.69
C LEU A 2 25.31 -28.84 12.14
N GLU A 3 26.58 -29.03 12.46
CA GLU A 3 27.40 -30.18 12.00
C GLU A 3 26.76 -31.54 12.39
N ALA A 4 26.09 -31.60 13.53
CA ALA A 4 25.45 -32.83 14.01
C ALA A 4 24.28 -33.31 13.13
N LEU A 5 23.74 -32.46 12.25
CA LEU A 5 22.66 -32.81 11.31
C LEU A 5 23.19 -33.27 9.95
N LYS A 6 24.46 -33.14 9.67
CA LYS A 6 25.06 -33.55 8.39
C LYS A 6 24.97 -35.07 8.19
N ASN A 7 24.46 -35.46 7.05
CA ASN A 7 24.37 -36.85 6.59
C ASN A 7 24.28 -36.87 5.05
N ASP A 8 24.05 -38.03 4.44
CA ASP A 8 23.97 -38.16 2.97
C ASP A 8 22.80 -37.39 2.33
N ILE A 9 21.82 -36.96 3.13
CA ILE A 9 20.68 -36.17 2.67
C ILE A 9 20.90 -34.69 2.99
N VAL A 10 21.21 -34.37 4.25
CA VAL A 10 21.43 -33.00 4.72
C VAL A 10 22.92 -32.69 4.64
N THR A 11 23.32 -31.91 3.65
CA THR A 11 24.72 -31.55 3.44
C THR A 11 25.13 -30.26 4.16
N PHE A 12 24.15 -29.41 4.44
CA PHE A 12 24.34 -28.19 5.17
C PHE A 12 23.08 -27.82 5.96
N ALA A 13 23.24 -27.36 7.21
CA ALA A 13 22.20 -26.78 8.01
C ALA A 13 22.74 -25.61 8.83
N LYS A 14 22.02 -24.50 8.87
CA LYS A 14 22.38 -23.29 9.60
C LYS A 14 21.15 -22.62 10.17
N ILE A 15 21.23 -22.17 11.42
CA ILE A 15 20.24 -21.28 12.04
C ILE A 15 20.89 -19.90 12.16
N ARG A 16 20.09 -18.87 11.92
CA ARG A 16 20.46 -17.46 12.04
C ARG A 16 19.51 -16.78 13.01
N ALA A 17 20.06 -15.87 13.82
CA ALA A 17 19.27 -14.95 14.62
C ALA A 17 19.99 -13.60 14.63
N SER A 18 19.25 -12.52 14.47
CA SER A 18 19.80 -11.18 14.57
C SER A 18 18.85 -10.24 15.33
N TYR A 19 19.44 -9.25 15.96
CA TYR A 19 18.75 -8.12 16.57
C TYR A 19 19.46 -6.85 16.15
N ALA A 20 18.66 -5.86 15.76
CA ALA A 20 19.18 -4.53 15.44
C ALA A 20 18.25 -3.46 16.01
N GLU A 21 18.85 -2.34 16.41
CA GLU A 21 18.13 -1.14 16.82
C GLU A 21 18.71 0.06 16.09
N VAL A 22 17.87 0.81 15.38
CA VAL A 22 18.27 1.92 14.52
C VAL A 22 17.41 3.14 14.83
N GLY A 23 18.07 4.25 15.12
CA GLY A 23 17.43 5.56 15.21
C GLY A 23 17.51 6.29 13.87
N GLN A 24 16.42 6.94 13.47
CA GLN A 24 16.35 7.79 12.28
C GLN A 24 15.77 9.15 12.68
N ALA A 25 16.55 10.22 12.47
CA ALA A 25 16.17 11.57 12.89
C ALA A 25 15.11 12.23 12.00
N GLY A 26 14.91 11.75 10.78
CA GLY A 26 14.09 12.45 9.79
C GLY A 26 14.76 13.71 9.24
N ASP A 27 14.11 14.35 8.30
CA ASP A 27 14.54 15.65 7.80
C ASP A 27 14.03 16.73 8.76
N TYR A 28 14.96 17.49 9.33
CA TYR A 28 14.65 18.64 10.17
C TYR A 28 14.89 19.91 9.39
N MET A 29 13.88 20.75 9.33
CA MET A 29 13.99 22.13 8.84
C MET A 29 13.62 23.08 9.95
N ASP A 30 14.31 24.22 10.01
CA ASP A 30 13.91 25.30 10.92
C ASP A 30 12.49 25.77 10.61
N ASN A 31 11.69 26.00 11.64
CA ASN A 31 10.34 26.59 11.53
C ASN A 31 10.37 28.04 11.04
N PHE A 32 11.50 28.50 10.50
CA PHE A 32 11.72 29.87 10.12
C PHE A 32 11.37 30.13 8.67
N PHE A 33 10.92 31.33 8.47
CA PHE A 33 10.41 31.93 7.25
C PHE A 33 11.25 31.63 6.02
N SER A 34 10.64 31.04 5.02
CA SER A 34 11.18 31.12 3.67
C SER A 34 10.86 32.49 3.08
N ILE A 35 11.73 33.01 2.23
CA ILE A 35 11.41 34.18 1.41
C ILE A 35 10.14 33.84 0.62
N PRO A 36 9.05 34.61 0.77
CA PRO A 36 7.81 34.27 0.11
C PRO A 36 7.97 34.36 -1.39
N VAL A 37 7.75 33.25 -2.04
CA VAL A 37 7.51 33.24 -3.49
C VAL A 37 6.01 33.13 -3.66
N TYR A 38 5.35 34.23 -3.92
CA TYR A 38 3.95 34.22 -4.30
C TYR A 38 3.84 33.82 -5.77
N GLY A 39 3.69 32.56 -6.02
CA GLY A 39 3.22 32.01 -7.28
C GLY A 39 1.72 32.11 -7.30
N GLY A 40 1.16 33.06 -8.05
CA GLY A 40 -0.25 33.32 -8.01
C GLY A 40 -1.08 32.33 -8.80
N GLY A 41 -2.09 31.81 -8.18
CA GLY A 41 -3.29 31.33 -8.80
C GLY A 41 -3.15 30.14 -9.75
N PHE A 42 -4.17 29.97 -10.57
CA PHE A 42 -4.38 28.85 -11.48
C PHE A 42 -3.26 28.63 -12.54
N TYR A 43 -2.48 29.67 -12.79
CA TYR A 43 -1.36 29.67 -13.74
C TYR A 43 -0.10 30.17 -13.03
N GLN A 44 0.65 29.26 -12.48
CA GLN A 44 1.94 29.53 -11.80
C GLN A 44 3.05 29.93 -12.77
N LEU A 45 2.77 30.83 -13.72
CA LEU A 45 3.72 31.15 -14.76
C LEU A 45 4.78 32.19 -14.35
N THR A 46 4.49 32.98 -13.29
CA THR A 46 5.46 33.99 -12.81
C THR A 46 5.28 34.18 -11.30
N PRO A 47 6.21 33.69 -10.48
CA PRO A 47 6.17 33.96 -9.05
C PRO A 47 6.43 35.43 -8.77
N LEU A 48 5.62 36.03 -7.89
CA LEU A 48 5.91 37.35 -7.35
C LEU A 48 7.04 37.24 -6.33
N MET A 49 8.11 37.91 -6.54
CA MET A 49 9.25 37.99 -5.61
C MET A 49 9.23 39.31 -4.85
N TYR A 50 9.45 39.24 -3.56
CA TYR A 50 9.62 40.41 -2.69
C TYR A 50 11.10 40.78 -2.59
N PRO A 51 11.45 42.09 -2.36
CA PRO A 51 10.55 43.21 -2.01
C PRO A 51 9.78 43.78 -3.21
N ILE A 52 8.52 44.12 -3.02
CA ILE A 52 7.70 44.85 -4.00
C ILE A 52 7.53 46.29 -3.52
N ASN A 53 7.92 47.25 -4.32
CA ASN A 53 7.91 48.67 -3.96
C ASN A 53 8.60 48.98 -2.61
N GLY A 54 9.71 48.30 -2.32
CA GLY A 54 10.45 48.45 -1.06
C GLY A 54 9.81 47.78 0.16
N ASN A 55 8.68 47.15 0.01
CA ASN A 55 8.04 46.38 1.09
C ASN A 55 8.48 44.92 1.06
N THR A 56 8.98 44.43 2.19
CA THR A 56 9.30 43.03 2.40
C THR A 56 8.08 42.29 2.94
N ALA A 57 7.92 41.04 2.56
CA ALA A 57 6.93 40.17 3.13
C ALA A 57 7.58 38.83 3.52
N TYR A 58 6.97 38.16 4.48
CA TYR A 58 7.37 36.86 4.98
C TYR A 58 6.16 35.94 4.96
N THR A 59 6.35 34.73 4.49
CA THR A 59 5.33 33.68 4.63
C THR A 59 5.86 32.65 5.62
N PRO A 60 5.11 32.31 6.67
CA PRO A 60 5.48 31.21 7.53
C PRO A 60 5.55 29.92 6.71
N HIS A 61 6.42 29.02 7.10
CA HIS A 61 6.47 27.70 6.47
C HIS A 61 5.11 27.02 6.68
N TYR A 62 4.58 26.40 5.62
CA TYR A 62 3.28 25.72 5.70
C TYR A 62 3.34 24.41 6.51
N VAL A 63 4.54 23.83 6.70
CA VAL A 63 4.82 22.72 7.61
C VAL A 63 5.57 23.28 8.81
N ILE A 64 5.05 23.06 10.01
CA ILE A 64 5.73 23.37 11.26
C ILE A 64 6.28 22.08 11.90
N TYR A 65 7.31 22.23 12.71
CA TYR A 65 8.00 21.11 13.35
C TYR A 65 7.72 21.15 14.85
N ASP A 66 7.42 19.98 15.42
CA ASP A 66 7.27 19.85 16.87
C ASP A 66 8.63 20.18 17.52
N PRO A 67 8.67 21.15 18.47
CA PRO A 67 9.90 21.48 19.18
C PRO A 67 10.51 20.30 19.97
N ASN A 68 9.70 19.30 20.29
CA ASN A 68 10.09 18.08 21.00
C ASN A 68 10.31 16.89 20.08
N LEU A 69 10.46 17.11 18.77
CA LEU A 69 10.66 16.05 17.79
C LEU A 69 11.86 15.18 18.19
N LYS A 70 11.64 13.88 18.25
CA LYS A 70 12.63 12.85 18.57
C LYS A 70 12.91 11.98 17.36
N PRO A 71 14.11 11.38 17.27
CA PRO A 71 14.35 10.35 16.28
C PRO A 71 13.37 9.19 16.46
N GLN A 72 12.81 8.71 15.35
CA GLN A 72 12.08 7.43 15.38
C GLN A 72 13.05 6.29 15.65
N ASN A 73 12.59 5.26 16.35
CA ASN A 73 13.38 4.10 16.72
C ASN A 73 12.77 2.84 16.14
N THR A 74 13.56 2.08 15.41
CA THR A 74 13.18 0.79 14.82
C THR A 74 13.96 -0.34 15.49
N LYS A 75 13.24 -1.29 16.09
CA LYS A 75 13.78 -2.53 16.64
C LYS A 75 13.43 -3.67 15.70
N SER A 76 14.44 -4.38 15.24
CA SER A 76 14.31 -5.50 14.31
C SER A 76 14.80 -6.79 14.94
N TYR A 77 13.99 -7.84 14.79
CA TYR A 77 14.32 -9.21 15.18
C TYR A 77 14.23 -10.07 13.92
N GLU A 78 15.22 -10.88 13.68
CA GLU A 78 15.22 -11.79 12.54
C GLU A 78 15.66 -13.18 12.98
N PHE A 79 14.93 -14.19 12.50
CA PHE A 79 15.23 -15.60 12.69
C PHE A 79 15.20 -16.29 11.33
N GLY A 80 16.21 -17.07 11.04
CA GLY A 80 16.31 -17.76 9.77
C GLY A 80 16.90 -19.16 9.89
N ALA A 81 16.58 -19.99 8.91
CA ALA A 81 17.16 -21.32 8.75
C ALA A 81 17.52 -21.55 7.28
N ASP A 82 18.69 -22.08 7.05
CA ASP A 82 19.19 -22.47 5.73
C ASP A 82 19.50 -23.97 5.76
N ILE A 83 19.01 -24.70 4.76
CA ILE A 83 19.21 -26.14 4.63
C ILE A 83 19.58 -26.45 3.18
N SER A 84 20.65 -27.21 2.99
CA SER A 84 21.03 -27.77 1.69
C SER A 84 20.92 -29.28 1.73
N LEU A 85 20.27 -29.82 0.70
CA LEU A 85 20.03 -31.26 0.57
C LEU A 85 20.71 -31.81 -0.68
N TRP A 86 21.19 -33.09 -0.59
CA TRP A 86 21.78 -33.85 -1.69
C TRP A 86 22.85 -33.06 -2.46
N ASP A 87 23.93 -32.69 -1.78
CA ASP A 87 25.05 -31.93 -2.37
C ASP A 87 24.59 -30.63 -3.07
N ASN A 88 23.70 -29.87 -2.41
CA ASN A 88 23.14 -28.61 -2.90
C ASN A 88 22.25 -28.76 -4.16
N ILE A 89 21.66 -29.94 -4.39
CA ILE A 89 20.63 -30.09 -5.42
C ILE A 89 19.39 -29.25 -5.00
N ILE A 90 19.03 -29.26 -3.71
CA ILE A 90 17.98 -28.42 -3.17
C ILE A 90 18.56 -27.55 -2.07
N ASN A 91 18.37 -26.23 -2.18
CA ASN A 91 18.68 -25.27 -1.13
C ASN A 91 17.38 -24.59 -0.69
N LEU A 92 17.13 -24.59 0.60
CA LEU A 92 15.97 -24.00 1.24
C LEU A 92 16.47 -22.91 2.17
N SER A 93 15.85 -21.73 2.13
CA SER A 93 16.06 -20.67 3.08
C SER A 93 14.71 -20.15 3.56
N TYR A 94 14.55 -20.01 4.85
CA TYR A 94 13.41 -19.38 5.47
C TYR A 94 13.87 -18.29 6.41
N THR A 95 13.21 -17.12 6.33
CA THR A 95 13.47 -16.01 7.24
C THR A 95 12.13 -15.46 7.74
N TYR A 96 12.02 -15.33 9.04
CA TYR A 96 11.00 -14.53 9.70
C TYR A 96 11.63 -13.28 10.27
N SER A 97 11.06 -12.13 9.97
CA SER A 97 11.47 -10.88 10.60
C SER A 97 10.29 -10.14 11.21
N ARG A 98 10.56 -9.48 12.33
CA ARG A 98 9.64 -8.56 12.96
C ARG A 98 10.34 -7.24 13.22
N GLN A 99 9.75 -6.17 12.69
CA GLN A 99 10.18 -4.79 12.95
C GLN A 99 9.12 -4.08 13.78
N ASN A 100 9.55 -3.37 14.82
CA ASN A 100 8.67 -2.52 15.62
C ASN A 100 9.24 -1.10 15.58
N VAL A 101 8.46 -0.19 15.05
CA VAL A 101 8.80 1.24 14.98
C VAL A 101 8.09 1.96 16.10
N LYS A 102 8.83 2.77 16.85
CA LYS A 102 8.31 3.69 17.87
C LYS A 102 8.64 5.11 17.50
N ASP A 103 7.83 6.03 17.98
CA ASP A 103 7.98 7.46 17.74
C ASP A 103 8.10 7.76 16.24
N GLN A 104 7.30 7.02 15.42
CA GLN A 104 7.24 7.24 13.97
C GLN A 104 6.96 8.71 13.70
N ILE A 105 7.74 9.30 12.80
CA ILE A 105 7.57 10.69 12.40
C ILE A 105 6.52 10.75 11.31
N PHE A 106 5.47 11.52 11.54
CA PHE A 106 4.38 11.78 10.60
C PHE A 106 4.16 13.26 10.39
N GLU A 107 3.71 13.60 9.21
CA GLU A 107 3.15 14.92 8.90
C GLU A 107 1.65 14.88 9.17
N VAL A 108 1.23 15.53 10.26
CA VAL A 108 -0.16 15.57 10.74
C VAL A 108 -0.82 16.84 10.22
N PRO A 109 -1.96 16.75 9.50
CA PRO A 109 -2.71 17.92 9.05
C PRO A 109 -3.17 18.78 10.22
N LEU A 110 -3.04 20.10 10.08
CA LEU A 110 -3.52 21.09 11.05
C LEU A 110 -4.75 21.83 10.55
N SER A 111 -5.51 22.39 11.48
CA SER A 111 -6.59 23.31 11.14
C SER A 111 -6.01 24.57 10.46
N GLY A 112 -6.64 25.04 9.37
CA GLY A 112 -6.22 26.26 8.68
C GLY A 112 -6.18 27.51 9.57
N SER A 113 -6.85 27.51 10.71
CA SER A 113 -6.79 28.59 11.71
C SER A 113 -5.43 28.73 12.39
N THR A 114 -4.57 27.71 12.33
CA THR A 114 -3.20 27.75 12.88
C THR A 114 -2.23 28.53 12.00
N GLY A 115 -2.59 28.81 10.75
CA GLY A 115 -1.71 29.42 9.76
C GLY A 115 -0.72 28.47 9.10
N ALA A 116 -0.69 27.19 9.52
CA ALA A 116 0.08 26.12 8.91
C ALA A 116 -0.85 25.03 8.33
N GLN A 117 -0.37 24.26 7.38
CA GLN A 117 -1.14 23.16 6.78
C GLN A 117 -0.96 21.87 7.57
N SER A 118 0.25 21.65 8.09
CA SER A 118 0.61 20.42 8.78
C SER A 118 1.70 20.64 9.81
N MET A 119 1.85 19.67 10.70
CA MET A 119 2.94 19.62 11.69
C MET A 119 3.66 18.27 11.60
N LEU A 120 4.99 18.33 11.53
CA LEU A 120 5.83 17.14 11.65
C LEU A 120 6.04 16.84 13.14
N THR A 121 5.55 15.69 13.58
CA THR A 121 5.63 15.28 15.00
C THR A 121 5.83 13.78 15.13
N ASN A 122 6.28 13.34 16.30
CA ASN A 122 6.30 11.93 16.63
C ASN A 122 4.90 11.49 17.03
N GLY A 123 4.43 10.43 16.46
CA GLY A 123 3.10 9.99 16.81
C GLY A 123 2.68 8.72 16.16
N GLY A 124 3.32 7.64 16.52
CA GLY A 124 2.85 6.36 16.05
C GLY A 124 3.74 5.21 16.46
N LYS A 125 3.12 4.06 16.55
CA LYS A 125 3.79 2.76 16.62
C LYS A 125 3.28 1.92 15.49
N LEU A 126 4.21 1.32 14.78
CA LEU A 126 3.93 0.40 13.70
C LEU A 126 4.71 -0.88 13.93
N HIS A 127 4.18 -1.98 13.45
CA HIS A 127 4.98 -3.18 13.34
C HIS A 127 4.83 -3.83 11.97
N THR A 128 5.88 -4.49 11.54
CA THR A 128 5.92 -5.27 10.31
C THR A 128 6.34 -6.70 10.63
N ASN A 129 5.56 -7.66 10.19
CA ASN A 129 5.93 -9.06 10.19
C ASN A 129 6.18 -9.50 8.75
N THR A 130 7.34 -10.10 8.51
CA THR A 130 7.72 -10.58 7.17
C THR A 130 8.09 -12.05 7.24
N HIS A 131 7.58 -12.83 6.29
CA HIS A 131 7.95 -14.20 6.03
C HIS A 131 8.55 -14.29 4.64
N GLU A 132 9.76 -14.81 4.54
CA GLU A 132 10.44 -15.03 3.27
C GLU A 132 10.84 -16.49 3.17
N PHE A 133 10.57 -17.09 2.04
CA PHE A 133 10.93 -18.46 1.75
C PHE A 133 11.53 -18.55 0.36
N THR A 134 12.71 -19.16 0.26
CA THR A 134 13.42 -19.33 -1.00
C THR A 134 13.74 -20.80 -1.19
N VAL A 135 13.53 -21.29 -2.40
CA VAL A 135 13.94 -22.62 -2.86
C VAL A 135 14.78 -22.48 -4.10
N ASP A 136 15.99 -22.98 -4.07
CA ASP A 136 16.82 -23.20 -5.26
C ASP A 136 16.91 -24.71 -5.51
N PHE A 137 16.55 -25.13 -6.71
CA PHE A 137 16.55 -26.53 -7.13
C PHE A 137 17.35 -26.70 -8.42
N ASN A 138 18.40 -27.49 -8.34
CA ASN A 138 19.35 -27.77 -9.42
C ASN A 138 19.34 -29.27 -9.80
N PRO A 139 18.29 -29.75 -10.47
CA PRO A 139 18.14 -31.19 -10.76
C PRO A 139 19.20 -31.77 -11.68
N ILE A 140 19.77 -30.94 -12.57
CA ILE A 140 20.74 -31.38 -13.57
C ILE A 140 21.90 -30.40 -13.59
N ARG A 141 23.09 -30.90 -13.25
CA ARG A 141 24.35 -30.14 -13.31
C ARG A 141 25.44 -30.95 -13.93
N THR A 142 25.52 -30.91 -15.26
CA THR A 142 26.54 -31.60 -16.04
C THR A 142 27.33 -30.61 -16.91
N LYS A 143 28.42 -31.10 -17.56
CA LYS A 143 29.20 -30.26 -18.47
C LYS A 143 28.35 -29.69 -19.62
N ASN A 144 27.40 -30.46 -20.14
CA ASN A 144 26.63 -30.10 -21.32
C ASN A 144 25.22 -29.59 -21.01
N VAL A 145 24.64 -29.98 -19.88
CA VAL A 145 23.30 -29.58 -19.46
C VAL A 145 23.37 -29.10 -18.02
N ASP A 146 22.77 -27.94 -17.79
CA ASP A 146 22.63 -27.33 -16.48
C ASP A 146 21.24 -26.73 -16.39
N TRP A 147 20.46 -27.15 -15.40
CA TRP A 147 19.09 -26.69 -15.23
C TRP A 147 18.84 -26.27 -13.78
N ASN A 148 18.42 -25.03 -13.62
CA ASN A 148 18.17 -24.42 -12.34
C ASN A 148 16.74 -23.87 -12.26
N PHE A 149 16.13 -24.01 -11.10
CA PHE A 149 14.88 -23.40 -10.72
C PHE A 149 15.08 -22.60 -9.42
N GLY A 150 14.55 -21.39 -9.39
CA GLY A 150 14.44 -20.59 -8.19
C GLY A 150 12.99 -20.27 -7.91
N PHE A 151 12.61 -20.35 -6.65
CA PHE A 151 11.29 -20.00 -6.17
C PHE A 151 11.43 -19.11 -4.94
N ASN A 152 10.75 -17.94 -4.94
CA ASN A 152 10.76 -16.99 -3.84
C ASN A 152 9.32 -16.68 -3.44
N PHE A 153 9.04 -16.76 -2.16
CA PHE A 153 7.77 -16.35 -1.57
C PHE A 153 8.03 -15.30 -0.51
N THR A 154 7.26 -14.19 -0.56
CA THR A 154 7.31 -13.14 0.45
C THR A 154 5.90 -12.78 0.87
N LYS A 155 5.66 -12.78 2.18
CA LYS A 155 4.45 -12.26 2.80
C LYS A 155 4.85 -11.23 3.85
N MET A 156 4.31 -10.02 3.71
CA MET A 156 4.57 -8.91 4.62
C MET A 156 3.24 -8.35 5.14
N LEU A 157 3.15 -8.17 6.44
CA LEU A 157 2.02 -7.54 7.11
C LEU A 157 2.53 -6.33 7.89
N ASN A 158 2.10 -5.15 7.47
CA ASN A 158 2.35 -3.89 8.16
C ASN A 158 1.09 -3.49 8.91
N MET A 159 1.23 -3.12 10.18
CA MET A 159 0.11 -2.68 11.02
C MET A 159 0.45 -1.36 11.70
N VAL A 160 -0.55 -0.49 11.80
CA VAL A 160 -0.50 0.69 12.64
C VAL A 160 -1.03 0.31 14.02
N ASP A 161 -0.17 0.19 15.02
CA ASP A 161 -0.60 -0.18 16.38
C ASP A 161 -1.29 1.00 17.06
N GLU A 162 -0.70 2.18 16.95
CA GLU A 162 -1.26 3.43 17.49
C GLU A 162 -0.74 4.65 16.72
N LEU A 163 -1.49 5.73 16.76
CA LEU A 163 -1.09 7.06 16.27
C LEU A 163 -0.92 8.03 17.44
N ALA A 164 -0.54 9.27 17.15
CA ALA A 164 -0.44 10.31 18.16
C ALA A 164 -1.76 10.49 18.94
N PRO A 165 -1.71 10.89 20.23
CA PRO A 165 -2.91 11.10 21.02
C PRO A 165 -3.91 12.04 20.33
N GLY A 166 -5.16 11.58 20.19
CA GLY A 166 -6.23 12.34 19.53
C GLY A 166 -6.22 12.26 17.99
N VAL A 167 -5.31 11.50 17.40
CA VAL A 167 -5.25 11.25 15.95
C VAL A 167 -5.72 9.82 15.66
N GLU A 168 -6.87 9.68 15.01
CA GLU A 168 -7.43 8.38 14.62
C GLU A 168 -6.88 7.89 13.28
N SER A 169 -6.61 8.82 12.37
CA SER A 169 -6.04 8.50 11.05
C SER A 169 -5.25 9.67 10.47
N ILE A 170 -4.30 9.35 9.61
CA ILE A 170 -3.49 10.32 8.86
C ILE A 170 -3.67 10.05 7.37
N THR A 171 -4.05 11.09 6.62
CA THR A 171 -4.15 11.02 5.17
C THR A 171 -2.76 11.09 4.56
N LEU A 172 -2.37 10.07 3.82
CA LEU A 172 -1.07 9.98 3.13
C LEU A 172 -1.14 10.49 1.70
N GLY A 173 -2.33 10.53 1.12
CA GLY A 173 -2.55 11.01 -0.23
C GLY A 173 -3.92 10.63 -0.77
N GLY A 174 -4.20 11.03 -2.01
CA GLY A 174 -5.46 10.73 -2.67
C GLY A 174 -6.34 11.96 -2.89
N TYR A 175 -7.64 11.76 -2.81
CA TYR A 175 -8.67 12.80 -3.04
C TYR A 175 -9.44 13.07 -1.74
N VAL A 176 -10.54 13.81 -1.81
CA VAL A 176 -11.45 13.92 -0.67
C VAL A 176 -11.99 12.52 -0.32
N THR A 177 -12.34 11.75 -1.34
CA THR A 177 -12.66 10.32 -1.26
C THR A 177 -12.42 9.70 -2.65
N PRO A 178 -11.78 8.55 -2.76
CA PRO A 178 -11.07 7.81 -1.72
C PRO A 178 -9.70 8.42 -1.36
N GLN A 179 -9.19 8.05 -0.20
CA GLN A 179 -7.88 8.46 0.31
C GLN A 179 -7.04 7.23 0.66
N VAL A 180 -5.73 7.38 0.61
CA VAL A 180 -4.79 6.44 1.23
C VAL A 180 -4.48 6.96 2.63
N ARG A 181 -4.70 6.12 3.65
CA ARG A 181 -4.56 6.50 5.06
C ARG A 181 -3.71 5.54 5.86
N ALA A 182 -3.11 6.07 6.92
CA ALA A 182 -2.67 5.33 8.08
C ALA A 182 -3.76 5.46 9.15
N SER A 183 -4.36 4.36 9.58
CA SER A 183 -5.42 4.34 10.61
C SER A 183 -5.02 3.40 11.74
N ALA A 184 -5.22 3.83 12.98
CA ALA A 184 -4.86 3.02 14.14
C ALA A 184 -5.65 1.70 14.16
N GLY A 185 -4.95 0.59 14.40
CA GLY A 185 -5.52 -0.76 14.41
C GLY A 185 -5.67 -1.42 13.03
N GLU A 186 -5.36 -0.72 11.95
CA GLU A 186 -5.50 -1.21 10.58
C GLU A 186 -4.16 -1.59 9.93
N GLU A 187 -4.22 -2.31 8.81
CA GLU A 187 -3.06 -2.52 7.94
C GLU A 187 -2.53 -1.18 7.42
N PHE A 188 -1.24 -1.09 7.13
CA PHE A 188 -0.59 0.10 6.61
C PHE A 188 -0.05 -0.11 5.19
N PRO A 189 -0.43 0.76 4.24
CA PRO A 189 -1.54 1.73 4.29
C PRO A 189 -2.86 1.11 3.79
N VAL A 190 -3.99 1.71 4.18
CA VAL A 190 -5.32 1.32 3.70
C VAL A 190 -5.88 2.35 2.70
N ILE A 191 -6.81 1.90 1.86
CA ILE A 191 -7.64 2.76 1.03
C ILE A 191 -8.96 2.97 1.78
N TYR A 192 -9.27 4.22 2.06
CA TYR A 192 -10.44 4.65 2.82
C TYR A 192 -11.36 5.47 1.93
N GLY A 193 -12.64 5.16 1.96
CA GLY A 193 -13.60 5.88 1.14
C GLY A 193 -15.03 5.43 1.42
N SER A 194 -15.95 5.84 0.55
CA SER A 194 -17.35 5.53 0.68
C SER A 194 -17.59 4.03 0.47
N THR A 195 -18.34 3.43 1.39
CA THR A 195 -18.78 2.04 1.29
C THR A 195 -20.22 1.98 0.78
N TYR A 196 -20.71 0.80 0.50
CA TYR A 196 -22.12 0.54 0.24
C TYR A 196 -22.87 0.19 1.52
N LYS A 197 -24.08 0.71 1.68
CA LYS A 197 -24.97 0.31 2.78
C LYS A 197 -25.38 -1.15 2.62
N ARG A 198 -25.28 -1.91 3.71
CA ARG A 198 -25.62 -3.33 3.74
C ARG A 198 -26.73 -3.60 4.74
N ASP A 199 -27.49 -4.66 4.48
CA ASP A 199 -28.47 -5.23 5.42
C ASP A 199 -27.75 -6.08 6.48
N GLU A 200 -28.53 -6.66 7.40
CA GLU A 200 -28.03 -7.55 8.47
C GLU A 200 -27.37 -8.83 7.96
N ASN A 201 -27.68 -9.23 6.72
CA ASN A 201 -27.12 -10.41 6.04
C ASN A 201 -25.88 -10.08 5.20
N GLY A 202 -25.48 -8.80 5.15
CA GLY A 202 -24.32 -8.33 4.39
C GLY A 202 -24.61 -8.02 2.92
N ASN A 203 -25.87 -8.10 2.45
CA ASN A 203 -26.24 -7.77 1.09
C ASN A 203 -26.24 -6.26 0.87
N ILE A 204 -25.83 -5.80 -0.31
CA ILE A 204 -25.85 -4.37 -0.64
C ILE A 204 -27.30 -3.92 -0.85
N MET A 205 -27.68 -2.86 -0.16
CA MET A 205 -29.03 -2.28 -0.29
C MET A 205 -29.08 -1.31 -1.45
N VAL A 206 -30.24 -1.28 -2.16
CA VAL A 206 -30.51 -0.35 -3.24
C VAL A 206 -31.60 0.67 -2.87
N ASP A 207 -31.57 1.80 -3.56
CA ASP A 207 -32.61 2.82 -3.47
C ASP A 207 -33.83 2.48 -4.39
N GLU A 208 -34.79 3.39 -4.44
CA GLU A 208 -36.00 3.26 -5.27
C GLU A 208 -35.72 3.25 -6.79
N ASN A 209 -34.53 3.65 -7.21
CA ASN A 209 -34.09 3.64 -8.60
C ASN A 209 -33.20 2.42 -8.92
N GLY A 210 -33.06 1.47 -8.01
CA GLY A 210 -32.22 0.30 -8.17
C GLY A 210 -30.72 0.57 -8.02
N LEU A 211 -30.33 1.77 -7.59
CA LEU A 211 -28.92 2.16 -7.39
C LEU A 211 -28.44 1.81 -5.99
N PRO A 212 -27.19 1.39 -5.82
CA PRO A 212 -26.64 1.06 -4.51
C PRO A 212 -26.66 2.26 -3.58
N LEU A 213 -27.15 2.06 -2.35
CA LEU A 213 -27.15 3.08 -1.31
C LEU A 213 -25.74 3.31 -0.77
N LYS A 214 -25.34 4.58 -0.59
CA LYS A 214 -24.12 4.94 0.08
C LYS A 214 -24.21 4.55 1.57
N GLY A 215 -23.20 3.83 2.07
CA GLY A 215 -22.98 3.55 3.48
C GLY A 215 -22.08 4.60 4.14
N GLU A 216 -21.60 4.28 5.32
CA GLU A 216 -20.58 5.09 6.01
C GLU A 216 -19.23 4.96 5.30
N ASP A 217 -18.39 5.97 5.45
CA ASP A 217 -17.02 5.89 4.95
C ASP A 217 -16.21 4.91 5.81
N GLY A 218 -15.38 4.10 5.17
CA GLY A 218 -14.61 3.05 5.83
C GLY A 218 -13.45 2.56 4.99
N VAL A 219 -12.77 1.52 5.48
CA VAL A 219 -11.72 0.84 4.70
C VAL A 219 -12.36 0.08 3.55
N ILE A 220 -12.02 0.46 2.32
CA ILE A 220 -12.52 -0.16 1.09
C ILE A 220 -11.49 -1.02 0.39
N GLY A 221 -10.25 -0.98 0.86
CA GLY A 221 -9.18 -1.79 0.31
C GLY A 221 -7.85 -1.61 1.03
N LYS A 222 -6.91 -2.46 0.68
CA LYS A 222 -5.53 -2.41 1.18
C LYS A 222 -4.54 -2.28 0.03
N VAL A 223 -3.49 -1.49 0.23
CA VAL A 223 -2.47 -1.26 -0.79
C VAL A 223 -1.47 -2.41 -0.83
N SER A 224 -1.14 -2.97 0.32
CA SER A 224 -0.18 -4.08 0.42
C SER A 224 -0.74 -5.37 -0.17
N PRO A 225 0.07 -6.16 -0.91
CA PRO A 225 -0.34 -7.46 -1.39
C PRO A 225 -0.48 -8.48 -0.24
N ASP A 226 -1.29 -9.50 -0.46
CA ASP A 226 -1.41 -10.64 0.45
C ASP A 226 -0.11 -11.45 0.50
N PHE A 227 0.51 -11.62 -0.66
CA PHE A 227 1.84 -12.22 -0.84
C PHE A 227 2.40 -11.90 -2.23
N MET A 228 3.69 -12.08 -2.37
CA MET A 228 4.40 -12.06 -3.65
C MET A 228 5.11 -13.39 -3.85
N LEU A 229 5.16 -13.84 -5.12
CA LEU A 229 5.72 -15.11 -5.50
C LEU A 229 6.52 -14.93 -6.79
N GLY A 230 7.80 -15.24 -6.72
CA GLY A 230 8.69 -15.23 -7.86
C GLY A 230 9.08 -16.65 -8.25
N PHE A 231 9.09 -16.93 -9.52
CA PHE A 231 9.63 -18.16 -10.10
C PHE A 231 10.61 -17.81 -11.19
N ASN A 232 11.78 -18.40 -11.14
CA ASN A 232 12.76 -18.26 -12.20
C ASN A 232 13.29 -19.64 -12.63
N THR A 233 13.66 -19.76 -13.89
CA THR A 233 14.32 -20.96 -14.40
C THR A 233 15.37 -20.60 -15.43
N SER A 234 16.43 -21.36 -15.47
CA SER A 234 17.52 -21.23 -16.41
C SER A 234 17.99 -22.60 -16.85
N LEU A 235 17.84 -22.91 -18.14
CA LEU A 235 18.29 -24.12 -18.78
C LEU A 235 19.44 -23.81 -19.76
N ARG A 236 20.59 -24.38 -19.52
CA ARG A 236 21.73 -24.35 -20.44
C ARG A 236 21.89 -25.74 -21.05
N VAL A 237 21.83 -25.78 -22.37
CA VAL A 237 22.13 -27.00 -23.15
C VAL A 237 23.24 -26.67 -24.14
N TRP A 238 24.42 -27.26 -23.91
CA TRP A 238 25.63 -27.02 -24.65
C TRP A 238 25.99 -25.51 -24.69
N LYS A 239 25.82 -24.83 -25.84
CA LYS A 239 26.10 -23.38 -26.01
C LYS A 239 24.85 -22.49 -25.90
N PHE A 240 23.68 -23.08 -25.78
CA PHE A 240 22.41 -22.35 -25.70
C PHE A 240 21.98 -22.20 -24.25
N LYS A 241 21.47 -21.04 -23.92
CA LYS A 241 20.86 -20.74 -22.61
C LYS A 241 19.48 -20.16 -22.82
N LEU A 242 18.48 -20.75 -22.18
CA LEU A 242 17.13 -20.24 -22.06
C LEU A 242 16.88 -19.87 -20.61
N SER A 243 16.30 -18.68 -20.37
CA SER A 243 15.94 -18.22 -19.03
C SER A 243 14.54 -17.62 -19.06
N ALA A 244 13.77 -17.85 -18.02
CA ALA A 244 12.47 -17.24 -17.82
C ALA A 244 12.31 -16.80 -16.36
N VAL A 245 11.60 -15.68 -16.14
CA VAL A 245 11.24 -15.16 -14.82
C VAL A 245 9.75 -14.86 -14.84
N PHE A 246 9.07 -15.26 -13.79
CA PHE A 246 7.65 -15.02 -13.58
C PHE A 246 7.47 -14.45 -12.19
N ASP A 247 6.76 -13.32 -12.10
CA ASP A 247 6.37 -12.70 -10.85
C ASP A 247 4.84 -12.70 -10.71
N TRP A 248 4.37 -13.14 -9.58
CA TRP A 248 2.97 -13.13 -9.22
C TRP A 248 2.78 -12.34 -7.92
N LYS A 249 2.01 -11.28 -8.01
CA LYS A 249 1.56 -10.48 -6.89
C LYS A 249 0.08 -10.77 -6.65
N GLN A 250 -0.25 -11.34 -5.51
CA GLN A 250 -1.63 -11.59 -5.10
C GLN A 250 -2.12 -10.49 -4.19
N GLY A 251 -3.34 -10.01 -4.44
CA GLY A 251 -3.93 -8.93 -3.66
C GLY A 251 -3.26 -7.58 -3.92
N GLY A 252 -3.49 -6.64 -3.01
CA GLY A 252 -3.14 -5.24 -3.19
C GLY A 252 -4.10 -4.54 -4.16
N GLN A 253 -4.57 -3.37 -3.78
CA GLN A 253 -5.57 -2.61 -4.52
C GLN A 253 -5.05 -1.22 -4.82
N MET A 254 -5.51 -0.67 -5.91
CA MET A 254 -5.20 0.68 -6.34
C MET A 254 -6.45 1.34 -6.92
N TYR A 255 -6.74 2.54 -6.47
CA TYR A 255 -7.82 3.32 -7.05
C TYR A 255 -7.44 3.87 -8.42
N SER A 256 -8.27 3.61 -9.43
CA SER A 256 -8.07 4.12 -10.79
C SER A 256 -9.07 5.23 -11.10
N ARG A 257 -8.66 6.47 -10.91
CA ARG A 257 -9.48 7.62 -11.33
C ARG A 257 -9.68 7.67 -12.83
N THR A 258 -8.70 7.24 -13.63
CA THR A 258 -8.83 7.21 -15.11
C THR A 258 -9.99 6.33 -15.53
N THR A 259 -10.16 5.17 -14.90
CA THR A 259 -11.32 4.30 -15.17
C THR A 259 -12.63 4.98 -14.80
N GLY A 260 -12.71 5.58 -13.61
CA GLY A 260 -13.90 6.30 -13.15
C GLY A 260 -14.26 7.49 -14.07
N LEU A 261 -13.28 8.24 -14.55
CA LEU A 261 -13.49 9.31 -15.51
C LEU A 261 -13.94 8.76 -16.88
N GLY A 262 -13.36 7.65 -17.33
CA GLY A 262 -13.78 6.97 -18.55
C GLY A 262 -15.24 6.53 -18.48
N ASP A 263 -15.68 6.02 -17.35
CA ASP A 263 -17.07 5.63 -17.11
C ASP A 263 -17.98 6.88 -17.05
N TYR A 264 -17.57 7.91 -16.32
CA TYR A 264 -18.33 9.16 -16.20
C TYR A 264 -18.56 9.83 -17.57
N TYR A 265 -17.54 9.89 -18.42
CA TYR A 265 -17.65 10.49 -19.77
C TYR A 265 -18.14 9.52 -20.84
N GLY A 266 -18.41 8.25 -20.48
CA GLY A 266 -18.89 7.24 -21.42
C GLY A 266 -17.85 6.85 -22.48
N THR A 267 -16.56 6.97 -22.19
CA THR A 267 -15.47 6.58 -23.08
C THR A 267 -14.88 5.20 -22.75
N SER A 268 -15.31 4.60 -21.65
CA SER A 268 -14.97 3.24 -21.26
C SER A 268 -15.78 2.21 -22.04
N ILE A 269 -15.17 1.07 -22.37
CA ILE A 269 -15.88 -0.07 -22.99
C ILE A 269 -17.03 -0.59 -22.11
N ARG A 270 -16.94 -0.44 -20.79
CA ARG A 270 -17.99 -0.84 -19.86
C ARG A 270 -19.28 -0.05 -20.05
N THR A 271 -19.19 1.17 -20.55
CA THR A 271 -20.30 2.08 -20.79
C THR A 271 -20.71 2.13 -22.28
N ALA A 272 -20.25 1.19 -23.10
CA ALA A 272 -20.52 1.18 -24.53
C ALA A 272 -22.01 0.87 -24.87
N ASP A 273 -22.62 -0.04 -24.10
CA ASP A 273 -24.05 -0.34 -24.23
C ASP A 273 -24.87 0.68 -23.42
N ARG A 274 -25.35 1.72 -24.10
CA ARG A 274 -26.14 2.82 -23.50
C ARG A 274 -27.64 2.63 -23.60
N GLU A 275 -28.08 1.64 -24.37
CA GLU A 275 -29.49 1.31 -24.59
C GLU A 275 -29.91 0.06 -23.83
N GLY A 276 -28.94 -0.68 -23.29
CA GLY A 276 -29.19 -1.87 -22.50
C GLY A 276 -29.79 -1.57 -21.12
N THR A 277 -30.20 -2.62 -20.44
CA THR A 277 -30.74 -2.56 -19.08
C THR A 277 -29.73 -3.13 -18.08
N ILE A 278 -29.54 -2.44 -16.98
CA ILE A 278 -28.71 -2.88 -15.88
C ILE A 278 -29.59 -3.15 -14.66
N ILE A 279 -29.43 -4.30 -14.02
CA ILE A 279 -30.04 -4.58 -12.72
C ILE A 279 -28.84 -4.81 -11.73
N PHE A 280 -28.76 -3.95 -10.73
CA PHE A 280 -27.71 -4.10 -9.70
C PHE A 280 -28.02 -5.30 -8.81
N ASP A 281 -27.02 -6.15 -8.56
CA ASP A 281 -27.18 -7.31 -7.66
C ASP A 281 -27.17 -6.86 -6.19
N GLY A 282 -28.34 -6.63 -5.64
CA GLY A 282 -28.58 -6.12 -4.31
C GLY A 282 -29.97 -6.43 -3.80
N VAL A 283 -30.30 -5.86 -2.64
CA VAL A 283 -31.63 -6.03 -2.01
C VAL A 283 -32.33 -4.70 -1.79
N LYS A 284 -33.63 -4.72 -1.89
CA LYS A 284 -34.50 -3.58 -1.59
C LYS A 284 -34.66 -3.39 -0.08
N ALA A 285 -35.26 -2.31 0.34
CA ALA A 285 -35.46 -1.98 1.74
C ALA A 285 -36.27 -3.04 2.52
N ASP A 286 -37.11 -3.81 1.84
CA ASP A 286 -37.90 -4.91 2.42
C ASP A 286 -37.16 -6.24 2.47
N GLY A 287 -35.90 -6.26 2.02
CA GLY A 287 -35.08 -7.47 1.98
C GLY A 287 -35.27 -8.33 0.73
N SER A 288 -36.21 -7.98 -0.19
CA SER A 288 -36.39 -8.70 -1.42
C SER A 288 -35.24 -8.41 -2.41
N LYS A 289 -34.95 -9.39 -3.27
CA LYS A 289 -33.94 -9.21 -4.33
C LYS A 289 -34.32 -8.03 -5.24
N ASN A 290 -33.29 -7.21 -5.59
CA ASN A 290 -33.50 -6.12 -6.53
C ASN A 290 -33.89 -6.63 -7.93
N ASP A 291 -34.95 -6.07 -8.50
CA ASP A 291 -35.45 -6.30 -9.84
C ASP A 291 -35.67 -4.99 -10.60
N ILE A 292 -35.20 -3.86 -10.00
CA ILE A 292 -35.40 -2.53 -10.60
C ILE A 292 -34.38 -2.35 -11.73
N GLU A 293 -34.93 -2.06 -12.91
CA GLU A 293 -34.15 -1.85 -14.11
C GLU A 293 -33.63 -0.42 -14.20
N ILE A 294 -32.31 -0.29 -14.40
CA ILE A 294 -31.62 0.98 -14.65
C ILE A 294 -31.50 1.11 -16.17
N THR A 295 -32.26 2.03 -16.76
CA THR A 295 -32.34 2.24 -18.21
C THR A 295 -31.99 3.68 -18.57
N GLY A 296 -31.41 3.85 -19.77
CA GLY A 296 -31.06 5.15 -20.32
C GLY A 296 -29.69 5.70 -19.86
N PRO A 297 -29.10 6.56 -20.70
CA PRO A 297 -27.68 6.97 -20.56
C PRO A 297 -27.36 7.67 -19.25
N ILE A 298 -28.27 8.51 -18.74
CA ILE A 298 -28.02 9.29 -17.49
C ILE A 298 -28.11 8.37 -16.28
N ALA A 299 -29.05 7.45 -16.22
CA ALA A 299 -29.18 6.51 -15.11
C ALA A 299 -28.00 5.53 -15.10
N GLN A 300 -27.55 5.05 -16.25
CA GLN A 300 -26.39 4.22 -16.40
C GLN A 300 -25.09 4.98 -16.01
N GLN A 301 -24.96 6.24 -16.40
CA GLN A 301 -23.82 7.08 -15.94
C GLN A 301 -23.79 7.13 -14.41
N THR A 302 -24.93 7.38 -13.78
CA THR A 302 -25.03 7.41 -12.31
C THR A 302 -24.63 6.06 -11.69
N TYR A 303 -25.07 4.94 -12.29
CA TYR A 303 -24.69 3.61 -11.85
C TYR A 303 -23.16 3.40 -11.87
N TYR A 304 -22.49 3.76 -12.96
CA TYR A 304 -21.05 3.55 -13.12
C TYR A 304 -20.17 4.50 -12.28
N THR A 305 -20.75 5.57 -11.75
CA THR A 305 -20.02 6.60 -11.01
C THR A 305 -20.34 6.65 -9.50
N ARG A 306 -21.26 5.81 -9.05
CA ARG A 306 -21.67 5.66 -7.66
C ARG A 306 -20.89 4.55 -6.95
#